data_cd9058d18c37256001e0b13fca8ad9b7
#
_entry.id   cd9058d18c37256001e0b13fca8ad9b7
#
_cell.length_a   1.000
_cell.length_b   1.000
_cell.length_c   1.000
_cell.angle_alpha   90.00
_cell.angle_beta   90.00
_cell.angle_gamma   90.00
#
_symmetry.space_group_name_H-M   'P 1'
#
loop_
_entity.id
_entity.type
_entity.pdbx_description
1 polymer ?
#
loop_
_entity_poly.entity_id
_entity_poly.type
_entity_poly.pdbx_seq_one_letter_code
_entity_poly.pdbx_strand_id
1 'polypeptide(L)'
;RCTDDYAAYISEIVEKVKDTCRDPVVLVEQRLDFSGDVPEGFGTGDCLIVADGTLYVIDFKYGRGVEVSALENPQMMCYALGALELFDGIYDITSVCMTIYQPRRENVSVSTMSKADLYQWAEETLAPHRKTRL
;
A
#
# COMPACT_ATOMS: atom_id res chain seq x y z
N ARG A 1 17.38 2.34 11.86
CA ARG A 1 16.80 1.83 10.63
C ARG A 1 17.91 1.46 9.64
N CYS A 2 17.79 0.30 9.06
CA CYS A 2 18.76 -0.15 8.07
C CYS A 2 18.35 0.34 6.69
N THR A 3 18.91 1.46 6.25
CA THR A 3 18.57 2.07 4.96
C THR A 3 19.08 1.23 3.79
N ASP A 4 20.19 0.49 3.98
CA ASP A 4 20.76 -0.33 2.91
C ASP A 4 19.82 -1.48 2.53
N ASP A 5 19.26 -2.18 3.53
CA ASP A 5 18.32 -3.27 3.29
C ASP A 5 17.05 -2.76 2.61
N TYR A 6 16.54 -1.62 3.06
CA TYR A 6 15.36 -1.00 2.48
C TYR A 6 15.62 -0.58 1.04
N ALA A 7 16.72 0.11 0.79
CA ALA A 7 17.08 0.57 -0.55
C ALA A 7 17.28 -0.60 -1.50
N ALA A 8 17.95 -1.65 -1.05
CA ALA A 8 18.17 -2.84 -1.86
C ALA A 8 16.84 -3.53 -2.21
N TYR A 9 15.94 -3.65 -1.25
CA TYR A 9 14.64 -4.26 -1.48
C TYR A 9 13.80 -3.46 -2.46
N ILE A 10 13.74 -2.13 -2.30
CA ILE A 10 13.00 -1.25 -3.20
C ILE A 10 13.57 -1.32 -4.61
N SER A 11 14.90 -1.30 -4.75
CA SER A 11 15.55 -1.39 -6.05
C SER A 11 15.21 -2.70 -6.76
N GLU A 12 15.21 -3.81 -6.03
CA GLU A 12 14.87 -5.11 -6.57
C GLU A 12 13.43 -5.14 -7.08
N ILE A 13 12.49 -4.62 -6.29
CA ILE A 13 11.08 -4.55 -6.69
C ILE A 13 10.90 -3.66 -7.91
N VAL A 14 11.54 -2.49 -7.92
CA VAL A 14 11.43 -1.54 -9.04
C VAL A 14 11.96 -2.18 -10.32
N GLU A 15 13.11 -2.85 -10.27
CA GLU A 15 13.66 -3.53 -11.44
C GLU A 15 12.73 -4.61 -11.96
N LYS A 16 12.18 -5.42 -11.05
CA LYS A 16 11.25 -6.48 -11.41
C LYS A 16 9.99 -5.90 -12.08
N VAL A 17 9.45 -4.82 -11.53
CA VAL A 17 8.26 -4.18 -12.08
C VAL A 17 8.56 -3.57 -13.45
N LYS A 18 9.69 -2.91 -13.61
CA LYS A 18 10.09 -2.32 -14.90
C LYS A 18 10.26 -3.38 -15.98
N ASP A 19 10.75 -4.55 -15.60
CA ASP A 19 10.96 -5.65 -16.55
C ASP A 19 9.66 -6.33 -16.96
N THR A 20 8.65 -6.35 -16.08
CA THR A 20 7.44 -7.14 -16.30
C THR A 20 6.20 -6.30 -16.60
N CYS A 21 6.22 -5.01 -16.32
CA CYS A 21 5.04 -4.14 -16.45
C CYS A 21 5.31 -2.99 -17.41
N ARG A 22 4.23 -2.48 -18.00
CA ARG A 22 4.29 -1.33 -18.90
C ARG A 22 4.15 -0.04 -18.10
N ASP A 23 5.06 0.91 -18.34
CA ASP A 23 4.98 2.28 -17.78
C ASP A 23 4.65 2.33 -16.30
N PRO A 24 5.42 1.64 -15.43
CA PRO A 24 5.14 1.68 -14.01
C PRO A 24 5.44 3.06 -13.43
N VAL A 25 4.61 3.47 -12.46
CA VAL A 25 4.82 4.68 -11.69
C VAL A 25 5.27 4.27 -10.29
N VAL A 26 6.38 4.84 -9.83
CA VAL A 26 6.97 4.50 -8.54
C VAL A 26 7.10 5.77 -7.70
N LEU A 27 6.51 5.77 -6.52
CA LEU A 27 6.62 6.86 -5.55
C LEU A 27 7.18 6.31 -4.25
N VAL A 28 8.19 7.00 -3.70
CA VAL A 28 8.86 6.58 -2.47
C VAL A 28 8.58 7.63 -1.39
N GLU A 29 8.30 7.15 -0.18
CA GLU A 29 8.00 8.01 0.98
C GLU A 29 6.88 9.01 0.70
N GLN A 30 5.79 8.50 0.13
CA GLN A 30 4.66 9.32 -0.25
C GLN A 30 3.69 9.52 0.92
N ARG A 31 3.39 10.78 1.23
CA ARG A 31 2.35 11.08 2.21
C ARG A 31 0.99 10.65 1.68
N LEU A 32 0.25 9.97 2.53
CA LEU A 32 -1.08 9.46 2.21
C LEU A 32 -2.13 10.12 3.10
N ASP A 33 -3.22 10.52 2.48
CA ASP A 33 -4.36 11.14 3.16
C ASP A 33 -5.56 10.20 2.99
N PHE A 34 -5.95 9.53 4.06
CA PHE A 34 -7.17 8.73 4.10
C PHE A 34 -8.17 9.30 5.10
N SER A 35 -8.13 10.62 5.31
CA SER A 35 -9.02 11.31 6.24
C SER A 35 -10.48 11.27 5.81
N GLY A 36 -10.75 10.93 4.53
CA GLY A 36 -12.11 10.67 4.08
C GLY A 36 -12.73 9.44 4.70
N ASP A 37 -11.92 8.51 5.19
CA ASP A 37 -12.36 7.25 5.79
C ASP A 37 -12.14 7.22 7.29
N VAL A 38 -11.05 7.82 7.77
CA VAL A 38 -10.67 7.82 9.18
C VAL A 38 -10.38 9.25 9.59
N PRO A 39 -11.04 9.79 10.65
CA PRO A 39 -10.75 11.16 11.11
C PRO A 39 -9.26 11.33 11.40
N GLU A 40 -8.67 12.38 10.84
CA GLU A 40 -7.24 12.68 10.96
C GLU A 40 -6.36 11.54 10.45
N GLY A 41 -6.86 10.80 9.44
CA GLY A 41 -6.13 9.66 8.88
C GLY A 41 -5.06 10.09 7.88
N PHE A 42 -3.82 10.03 8.32
CA PHE A 42 -2.65 10.34 7.51
C PHE A 42 -1.55 9.34 7.79
N GLY A 43 -0.69 9.14 6.82
CA GLY A 43 0.46 8.28 6.98
C GLY A 43 1.45 8.51 5.86
N THR A 44 2.54 7.76 5.87
CA THR A 44 3.53 7.80 4.81
C THR A 44 3.70 6.39 4.26
N GLY A 45 3.43 6.23 2.97
CA GLY A 45 3.70 4.98 2.26
C GLY A 45 5.17 4.92 1.90
N ASP A 46 5.85 3.86 2.32
CA ASP A 46 7.27 3.72 2.04
C ASP A 46 7.53 3.61 0.53
N CYS A 47 6.73 2.83 -0.16
CA CYS A 47 6.82 2.71 -1.61
C CYS A 47 5.45 2.40 -2.19
N LEU A 48 5.07 3.14 -3.21
CA LEU A 48 3.84 2.92 -3.97
C LEU A 48 4.20 2.68 -5.43
N ILE A 49 3.61 1.68 -6.04
CA ILE A 49 3.81 1.40 -7.45
C ILE A 49 2.45 1.21 -8.10
N VAL A 50 2.25 1.85 -9.25
CA VAL A 50 1.08 1.60 -10.10
C VAL A 50 1.58 1.01 -11.40
N ALA A 51 1.10 -0.18 -11.72
CA ALA A 51 1.51 -0.88 -12.93
C ALA A 51 0.41 -1.85 -13.36
N ASP A 52 0.02 -1.78 -14.62
CA ASP A 52 -0.91 -2.73 -15.24
C ASP A 52 -2.19 -2.98 -14.44
N GLY A 53 -2.80 -1.90 -13.96
CA GLY A 53 -4.08 -1.97 -13.25
C GLY A 53 -3.97 -2.37 -11.79
N THR A 54 -2.76 -2.52 -11.26
CA THR A 54 -2.53 -2.88 -9.87
C THR A 54 -1.79 -1.76 -9.13
N LEU A 55 -2.28 -1.45 -7.93
CA LEU A 55 -1.59 -0.58 -7.00
C LEU A 55 -0.84 -1.45 -6.00
N TYR A 56 0.46 -1.25 -5.90
CA TYR A 56 1.30 -1.93 -4.92
C TYR A 56 1.61 -0.97 -3.78
N VAL A 57 1.29 -1.38 -2.56
CA VAL A 57 1.59 -0.62 -1.34
C VAL A 57 2.59 -1.43 -0.54
N ILE A 58 3.79 -0.90 -0.36
CA ILE A 58 4.88 -1.61 0.30
C ILE A 58 5.27 -0.85 1.56
N ASP A 59 5.27 -1.55 2.68
CA ASP A 59 5.63 -0.99 3.97
C ASP A 59 6.84 -1.74 4.54
N PHE A 60 7.84 -0.99 4.96
CA PHE A 60 9.08 -1.52 5.49
C PHE A 60 9.06 -1.39 7.01
N LYS A 61 9.12 -2.54 7.70
CA LYS A 61 9.12 -2.56 9.17
C LYS A 61 10.44 -3.16 9.65
N TYR A 62 11.28 -2.33 10.20
CA TYR A 62 12.64 -2.73 10.56
C TYR A 62 12.76 -3.31 11.96
N GLY A 63 11.85 -3.05 12.87
CA GLY A 63 11.94 -3.49 14.24
C GLY A 63 12.01 -5.01 14.42
N ARG A 64 12.44 -5.44 15.60
CA ARG A 64 12.47 -6.85 15.98
C ARG A 64 11.17 -7.33 16.61
N GLY A 65 10.15 -6.54 16.56
CA GLY A 65 8.88 -6.86 17.19
C GLY A 65 8.22 -8.09 16.62
N VAL A 66 6.92 -8.15 16.82
CA VAL A 66 6.10 -9.29 16.37
C VAL A 66 6.07 -9.32 14.85
N GLU A 67 6.03 -10.53 14.29
CA GLU A 67 5.79 -10.71 12.86
C GLU A 67 4.44 -10.11 12.49
N VAL A 68 4.42 -9.31 11.43
CA VAL A 68 3.21 -8.62 10.97
C VAL A 68 2.78 -9.18 9.63
N SER A 69 1.49 -9.53 9.53
CA SER A 69 0.91 -10.03 8.30
C SER A 69 0.25 -8.89 7.50
N ALA A 70 0.37 -8.94 6.18
CA ALA A 70 -0.35 -8.04 5.30
C ALA A 70 -1.82 -8.47 5.13
N LEU A 71 -2.16 -9.72 5.46
CA LEU A 71 -3.51 -10.22 5.30
C LEU A 71 -4.47 -9.50 6.24
N GLU A 72 -5.47 -8.85 5.67
CA GLU A 72 -6.49 -8.09 6.41
C GLU A 72 -5.89 -7.08 7.41
N ASN A 73 -4.73 -6.53 7.07
CA ASN A 73 -4.04 -5.56 7.91
C ASN A 73 -4.68 -4.18 7.75
N PRO A 74 -5.33 -3.63 8.80
CA PRO A 74 -6.05 -2.35 8.67
C PRO A 74 -5.16 -1.17 8.29
N GLN A 75 -3.92 -1.12 8.78
CA GLN A 75 -2.99 -0.05 8.43
C GLN A 75 -2.69 -0.07 6.93
N MET A 76 -2.39 -1.25 6.39
CA MET A 76 -2.09 -1.39 4.98
C MET A 76 -3.32 -1.08 4.13
N MET A 77 -4.50 -1.50 4.57
CA MET A 77 -5.74 -1.22 3.87
C MET A 77 -6.07 0.28 3.87
N CYS A 78 -5.84 0.97 4.97
CA CYS A 78 -5.99 2.43 5.02
C CYS A 78 -4.98 3.13 4.12
N TYR A 79 -3.74 2.67 4.09
CA TYR A 79 -2.73 3.23 3.20
C TYR A 79 -3.13 3.02 1.73
N ALA A 80 -3.67 1.86 1.40
CA ALA A 80 -4.16 1.59 0.05
C ALA A 80 -5.32 2.54 -0.32
N LEU A 81 -6.23 2.81 0.61
CA LEU A 81 -7.31 3.77 0.38
C LEU A 81 -6.77 5.16 0.09
N GLY A 82 -5.78 5.61 0.86
CA GLY A 82 -5.15 6.91 0.65
C GLY A 82 -4.42 6.97 -0.70
N ALA A 83 -3.77 5.90 -1.09
CA ALA A 83 -3.09 5.82 -2.37
C ALA A 83 -4.08 5.82 -3.54
N LEU A 84 -5.19 5.10 -3.41
CA LEU A 84 -6.25 5.12 -4.43
C LEU A 84 -6.80 6.53 -4.63
N GLU A 85 -6.99 7.27 -3.54
CA GLU A 85 -7.44 8.66 -3.61
C GLU A 85 -6.45 9.52 -4.37
N LEU A 86 -5.16 9.30 -4.15
CA LEU A 86 -4.09 10.04 -4.80
C LEU A 86 -4.09 9.82 -6.32
N PHE A 87 -4.42 8.61 -6.77
CA PHE A 87 -4.39 8.25 -8.19
C PHE A 87 -5.76 8.30 -8.86
N ASP A 88 -6.80 8.71 -8.14
CA ASP A 88 -8.16 8.73 -8.68
C ASP A 88 -8.25 9.60 -9.94
N GLY A 89 -8.88 9.04 -10.96
CA GLY A 89 -9.03 9.73 -12.24
C GLY A 89 -7.77 9.77 -13.11
N ILE A 90 -6.64 9.28 -12.61
CA ILE A 90 -5.37 9.29 -13.35
C ILE A 90 -5.06 7.90 -13.91
N TYR A 91 -5.25 6.87 -13.10
CA TYR A 91 -4.97 5.48 -13.48
C TYR A 91 -6.17 4.61 -13.23
N ASP A 92 -6.36 3.61 -14.09
CA ASP A 92 -7.43 2.63 -13.93
C ASP A 92 -6.92 1.46 -13.10
N ILE A 93 -7.15 1.54 -11.80
CA ILE A 93 -6.68 0.53 -10.84
C ILE A 93 -7.85 -0.37 -10.48
N THR A 94 -7.65 -1.68 -10.60
CA THR A 94 -8.66 -2.69 -10.26
C THR A 94 -8.27 -3.57 -9.09
N SER A 95 -6.97 -3.67 -8.80
CA SER A 95 -6.44 -4.53 -7.73
C SER A 95 -5.45 -3.77 -6.87
N VAL A 96 -5.34 -4.21 -5.62
CA VAL A 96 -4.39 -3.66 -4.66
C VAL A 96 -3.56 -4.81 -4.10
N CYS A 97 -2.24 -4.66 -4.15
CA CYS A 97 -1.30 -5.63 -3.58
C CYS A 97 -0.55 -4.96 -2.43
N MET A 98 -0.71 -5.49 -1.23
CA MET A 98 -0.11 -4.92 -0.02
C MET A 98 1.02 -5.81 0.45
N THR A 99 2.19 -5.25 0.68
CA THR A 99 3.38 -5.98 1.09
C THR A 99 3.97 -5.36 2.35
N ILE A 100 4.24 -6.21 3.35
CA ILE A 100 4.99 -5.83 4.53
C ILE A 100 6.32 -6.56 4.48
N TYR A 101 7.41 -5.80 4.56
CA TYR A 101 8.76 -6.34 4.56
C TYR A 101 9.43 -6.09 5.90
N GLN A 102 9.77 -7.19 6.60
CA GLN A 102 10.43 -7.16 7.91
C GLN A 102 11.77 -7.90 7.81
N PRO A 103 12.86 -7.22 7.40
CA PRO A 103 14.13 -7.90 7.15
C PRO A 103 14.73 -8.56 8.39
N ARG A 104 14.51 -7.97 9.56
CA ARG A 104 15.06 -8.53 10.80
C ARG A 104 14.33 -9.79 11.28
N ARG A 105 13.21 -10.10 10.69
CA ARG A 105 12.45 -11.32 10.95
C ARG A 105 12.41 -12.23 9.73
N GLU A 106 13.10 -11.84 8.66
CA GLU A 106 13.08 -12.56 7.39
C GLU A 106 11.63 -12.77 6.91
N ASN A 107 10.76 -11.80 7.18
CA ASN A 107 9.35 -11.88 6.84
C ASN A 107 9.01 -10.97 5.67
N VAL A 108 8.41 -11.54 4.64
CA VAL A 108 7.78 -10.79 3.56
C VAL A 108 6.35 -11.30 3.47
N SER A 109 5.40 -10.46 3.83
CA SER A 109 3.98 -10.82 3.80
C SER A 109 3.29 -10.04 2.70
N VAL A 110 2.57 -10.75 1.83
CA VAL A 110 1.89 -10.15 0.68
C VAL A 110 0.41 -10.54 0.72
N SER A 111 -0.45 -9.57 0.50
CA SER A 111 -1.89 -9.79 0.39
C SER A 111 -2.45 -8.97 -0.76
N THR A 112 -3.22 -9.60 -1.63
CA THR A 112 -3.85 -8.94 -2.78
C THR A 112 -5.36 -9.00 -2.64
N MET A 113 -6.02 -7.89 -2.96
CA MET A 113 -7.47 -7.83 -2.98
C MET A 113 -7.93 -6.92 -4.09
N SER A 114 -9.19 -7.07 -4.52
CA SER A 114 -9.75 -6.15 -5.50
C SER A 114 -10.01 -4.78 -4.88
N LYS A 115 -9.99 -3.75 -5.72
CA LYS A 115 -10.37 -2.41 -5.28
C LYS A 115 -11.80 -2.40 -4.73
N ALA A 116 -12.70 -3.15 -5.37
CA ALA A 116 -14.08 -3.24 -4.92
C ALA A 116 -14.18 -3.82 -3.51
N ASP A 117 -13.43 -4.88 -3.22
CA ASP A 117 -13.43 -5.50 -1.89
C ASP A 117 -12.84 -4.54 -0.85
N LEU A 118 -11.82 -3.78 -1.21
CA LEU A 118 -11.22 -2.81 -0.31
C LEU A 118 -12.24 -1.71 0.05
N TYR A 119 -12.98 -1.20 -0.93
CA TYR A 119 -14.01 -0.20 -0.69
C TYR A 119 -15.16 -0.76 0.15
N GLN A 120 -15.53 -2.01 -0.08
CA GLN A 120 -16.55 -2.67 0.73
C GLN A 120 -16.11 -2.79 2.20
N TRP A 121 -14.85 -3.19 2.41
CA TRP A 121 -14.28 -3.23 3.76
C TRP A 121 -14.34 -1.85 4.43
N ALA A 122 -14.00 -0.80 3.69
CA ALA A 122 -14.04 0.56 4.22
C ALA A 122 -15.45 0.95 4.64
N GLU A 123 -16.46 0.63 3.83
CA GLU A 123 -17.84 0.91 4.18
C GLU A 123 -18.31 0.16 5.41
N GLU A 124 -17.96 -1.11 5.53
CA GLU A 124 -18.41 -1.95 6.64
C GLU A 124 -17.65 -1.67 7.94
N THR A 125 -16.36 -1.33 7.85
CA THR A 125 -15.50 -1.22 9.03
C THR A 125 -15.28 0.23 9.46
N LEU A 126 -15.19 1.16 8.53
CA LEU A 126 -14.84 2.55 8.81
C LEU A 126 -16.04 3.50 8.84
N ALA A 127 -17.22 3.03 8.46
CA ALA A 127 -18.43 3.79 8.68
C ALA A 127 -18.68 3.91 10.19
N PRO A 128 -19.19 5.00 10.73
CA PRO A 128 -19.75 6.19 10.13
C PRO A 128 -18.73 7.31 9.85
N HIS A 129 -17.45 7.03 9.99
CA HIS A 129 -16.40 8.04 9.82
C HIS A 129 -16.09 8.33 8.36
N ARG A 130 -16.53 7.47 7.47
CA ARG A 130 -16.22 7.54 6.06
C ARG A 130 -17.08 8.59 5.34
N LYS A 131 -16.45 9.34 4.44
CA LYS A 131 -17.17 10.23 3.52
C LYS A 131 -17.69 9.41 2.34
N THR A 132 -18.82 9.85 1.76
CA THR A 132 -19.41 9.14 0.63
C THR A 132 -18.47 9.18 -0.59
N ARG A 133 -18.29 8.00 -1.21
CA ARG A 133 -17.56 7.88 -2.47
C ARG A 133 -18.56 7.89 -3.62
N LEU A 134 -18.23 8.67 -4.63
CA LEU A 134 -19.08 8.78 -5.81
C LEU A 134 -18.47 8.06 -7.01
#